data_e46bf92c9c3ec37648380fcdf29c0652
#
_entry.id   e46bf92c9c3ec37648380fcdf29c0652
#
_cell.length_a   1.000
_cell.length_b   1.000
_cell.length_c   1.000
_cell.angle_alpha   90.00
_cell.angle_beta   90.00
_cell.angle_gamma   90.00
#
_symmetry.space_group_name_H-M   'P 1'
#
loop_
_entity.id
_entity.type
_entity.pdbx_description
1 polymer ?
#
loop_
_entity_poly.entity_id
_entity_poly.type
_entity_poly.pdbx_seq_one_letter_code
_entity_poly.pdbx_strand_id
1 'polypeptide(L)'
;MRDIDIAKLARQDGLDIVIDLNGYTENSRSGICAHRAAPVQISCLGYPESMGANWIDYIVADKNLIPETSQACYSEKPIYLPHHYQAQDNGLPIDATVPTRTVLGRPENGFVFCALSNSYKITPAEFDLWMRLLQAVEGSVLWLLQDNVLVLKNL
;
A
#
# COMPACT_ATOMS: atom_id res chain seq x y z
N MET A 1 -24.63 7.09 7.54
CA MET A 1 -24.65 6.54 8.92
C MET A 1 -23.39 7.00 9.62
N ARG A 2 -23.47 7.45 10.87
CA ARG A 2 -22.31 7.88 11.68
C ARG A 2 -21.54 6.64 12.15
N ASP A 3 -20.24 6.79 12.44
CA ASP A 3 -19.38 5.68 12.88
C ASP A 3 -19.90 4.99 14.15
N ILE A 4 -20.37 5.76 15.12
CA ILE A 4 -20.98 5.22 16.33
C ILE A 4 -22.23 4.35 16.04
N ASP A 5 -23.03 4.71 15.04
CA ASP A 5 -24.24 3.95 14.70
C ASP A 5 -23.87 2.62 14.04
N ILE A 6 -22.81 2.60 13.21
CA ILE A 6 -22.26 1.37 12.62
C ILE A 6 -21.66 0.47 13.71
N ALA A 7 -20.88 1.03 14.63
CA ALA A 7 -20.30 0.26 15.72
C ALA A 7 -21.39 -0.37 16.63
N LYS A 8 -22.51 0.35 16.86
CA LYS A 8 -23.66 -0.20 17.60
C LYS A 8 -24.32 -1.36 16.85
N LEU A 9 -24.53 -1.20 15.54
CA LEU A 9 -25.12 -2.24 14.71
C LEU A 9 -24.22 -3.49 14.71
N ALA A 10 -22.90 -3.34 14.49
CA ALA A 10 -21.95 -4.43 14.55
C ALA A 10 -22.03 -5.24 15.85
N ARG A 11 -22.15 -4.54 16.98
CA ARG A 11 -22.34 -5.20 18.28
C ARG A 11 -23.70 -5.89 18.42
N GLN A 12 -24.76 -5.29 17.87
CA GLN A 12 -26.12 -5.89 17.86
C GLN A 12 -26.15 -7.18 17.02
N ASP A 13 -25.39 -7.19 15.90
CA ASP A 13 -25.24 -8.35 15.03
C ASP A 13 -24.31 -9.41 15.62
N GLY A 14 -23.69 -9.14 16.79
CA GLY A 14 -22.83 -10.08 17.49
C GLY A 14 -21.50 -10.37 16.80
N LEU A 15 -20.91 -9.37 16.13
CA LEU A 15 -19.62 -9.55 15.46
C LEU A 15 -18.50 -9.78 16.49
N ASP A 16 -17.77 -10.87 16.35
CA ASP A 16 -16.63 -11.21 17.19
C ASP A 16 -15.35 -10.46 16.79
N ILE A 17 -15.16 -10.26 15.48
CA ILE A 17 -13.94 -9.66 14.91
C ILE A 17 -14.34 -8.60 13.88
N VAL A 18 -13.70 -7.45 13.95
CA VAL A 18 -13.73 -6.40 12.92
C VAL A 18 -12.33 -6.23 12.35
N ILE A 19 -12.23 -6.16 11.03
CA ILE A 19 -10.98 -5.90 10.31
C ILE A 19 -11.08 -4.55 9.63
N ASP A 20 -10.20 -3.63 9.99
CA ASP A 20 -10.02 -2.35 9.31
C ASP A 20 -9.00 -2.55 8.17
N LEU A 21 -9.48 -2.38 6.94
CA LEU A 21 -8.65 -2.53 5.73
C LEU A 21 -8.02 -1.22 5.26
N ASN A 22 -8.35 -0.10 5.87
CA ASN A 22 -7.95 1.23 5.43
C ASN A 22 -6.96 1.92 6.38
N GLY A 23 -7.13 1.76 7.69
CA GLY A 23 -6.37 2.52 8.67
C GLY A 23 -6.51 4.03 8.43
N TYR A 24 -5.41 4.79 8.42
CA TYR A 24 -5.40 6.24 8.20
C TYR A 24 -5.25 6.67 6.72
N THR A 25 -5.68 5.84 5.79
CA THR A 25 -5.70 6.22 4.38
C THR A 25 -6.91 7.10 4.04
N GLU A 26 -6.95 7.61 2.81
CA GLU A 26 -8.05 8.46 2.33
C GLU A 26 -9.41 7.74 2.43
N ASN A 27 -10.44 8.49 2.82
CA ASN A 27 -11.82 8.00 3.06
C ASN A 27 -11.93 6.93 4.16
N SER A 28 -10.95 6.83 5.04
CA SER A 28 -10.96 5.90 6.16
C SER A 28 -12.11 6.19 7.14
N ARG A 29 -12.57 5.13 7.77
CA ARG A 29 -13.61 5.18 8.81
C ARG A 29 -13.15 4.51 10.10
N SER A 30 -11.90 4.74 10.47
CA SER A 30 -11.29 4.21 11.71
C SER A 30 -12.07 4.60 12.98
N GLY A 31 -12.88 5.65 12.91
CA GLY A 31 -13.83 6.03 13.98
C GLY A 31 -14.83 4.93 14.34
N ILE A 32 -15.15 4.01 13.44
CA ILE A 32 -15.97 2.83 13.75
C ILE A 32 -15.28 1.97 14.80
N CYS A 33 -13.99 1.70 14.60
CA CYS A 33 -13.18 0.94 15.55
C CYS A 33 -12.96 1.72 16.86
N ALA A 34 -12.82 3.04 16.81
CA ALA A 34 -12.72 3.87 18.00
C ALA A 34 -13.94 3.74 18.93
N HIS A 35 -15.12 3.42 18.39
CA HIS A 35 -16.32 3.10 19.14
C HIS A 35 -16.44 1.62 19.55
N ARG A 36 -15.37 0.84 19.38
CA ARG A 36 -15.30 -0.57 19.74
C ARG A 36 -16.42 -1.40 19.11
N ALA A 37 -16.36 -1.61 17.80
CA ALA A 37 -17.38 -2.31 17.03
C ALA A 37 -17.46 -3.80 17.33
N ALA A 38 -16.33 -4.43 17.76
CA ALA A 38 -16.25 -5.83 18.17
C ALA A 38 -15.24 -6.03 19.32
N PRO A 39 -15.29 -7.18 20.01
CA PRO A 39 -14.32 -7.57 21.04
C PRO A 39 -12.88 -7.59 20.53
N VAL A 40 -12.65 -8.01 19.28
CA VAL A 40 -11.35 -8.03 18.63
C VAL A 40 -11.36 -7.13 17.39
N GLN A 41 -10.37 -6.24 17.29
CA GLN A 41 -10.25 -5.31 16.16
C GLN A 41 -8.83 -5.38 15.59
N ILE A 42 -8.75 -5.54 14.27
CA ILE A 42 -7.50 -5.86 13.55
C ILE A 42 -7.29 -4.85 12.44
N SER A 43 -6.09 -4.27 12.35
CA SER A 43 -5.64 -3.52 11.17
C SER A 43 -5.03 -4.48 10.15
N CYS A 44 -5.38 -4.32 8.87
CA CYS A 44 -4.90 -5.17 7.80
C CYS A 44 -4.81 -4.43 6.47
N LEU A 45 -3.79 -4.70 5.69
CA LEU A 45 -3.60 -4.38 4.28
C LEU A 45 -3.31 -2.90 3.96
N GLY A 46 -4.31 -2.01 4.03
CA GLY A 46 -4.24 -0.67 3.43
C GLY A 46 -3.33 0.32 4.16
N TYR A 47 -3.09 0.09 5.45
CA TYR A 47 -2.20 0.91 6.29
C TYR A 47 -1.27 0.01 7.09
N PRO A 48 -0.07 -0.28 6.55
CA PRO A 48 0.85 -1.25 7.17
C PRO A 48 1.67 -0.67 8.34
N GLU A 49 1.36 0.53 8.79
CA GLU A 49 1.97 1.17 9.95
C GLU A 49 1.08 1.03 11.18
N SER A 50 1.66 1.35 12.36
CA SER A 50 0.87 1.37 13.59
C SER A 50 -0.20 2.46 13.55
N MET A 51 -1.41 2.12 13.95
CA MET A 51 -2.47 3.10 14.18
C MET A 51 -2.21 3.95 15.44
N GLY A 52 -1.29 3.53 16.31
CA GLY A 52 -1.00 4.20 17.57
C GLY A 52 -2.22 4.31 18.50
N ALA A 53 -3.17 3.40 18.36
CA ALA A 53 -4.50 3.52 18.92
C ALA A 53 -4.87 2.31 19.78
N ASN A 54 -5.35 2.58 20.99
CA ASN A 54 -5.70 1.53 21.96
C ASN A 54 -6.98 0.74 21.61
N TRP A 55 -7.66 1.11 20.53
CA TRP A 55 -8.85 0.40 20.04
C TRP A 55 -8.54 -0.60 18.91
N ILE A 56 -7.33 -0.67 18.40
CA ILE A 56 -6.87 -1.73 17.51
C ILE A 56 -5.98 -2.69 18.31
N ASP A 57 -6.36 -3.95 18.34
CA ASP A 57 -5.70 -4.96 19.17
C ASP A 57 -4.53 -5.63 18.42
N TYR A 58 -4.71 -5.86 17.12
CA TYR A 58 -3.75 -6.60 16.29
C TYR A 58 -3.52 -5.90 14.94
N ILE A 59 -2.35 -6.19 14.35
CA ILE A 59 -2.03 -5.85 12.96
C ILE A 59 -1.60 -7.11 12.22
N VAL A 60 -2.16 -7.33 11.02
CA VAL A 60 -1.69 -8.41 10.15
C VAL A 60 -0.40 -7.97 9.46
N ALA A 61 0.65 -8.76 9.60
CA ALA A 61 1.99 -8.45 9.12
C ALA A 61 2.72 -9.69 8.60
N ASP A 62 3.89 -9.51 8.09
CA ASP A 62 4.92 -10.53 7.93
C ASP A 62 6.23 -10.07 8.57
N LYS A 63 7.24 -10.95 8.64
CA LYS A 63 8.51 -10.63 9.29
C LYS A 63 9.36 -9.61 8.55
N ASN A 64 9.11 -9.36 7.27
CA ASN A 64 9.80 -8.32 6.50
C ASN A 64 9.19 -6.95 6.77
N LEU A 65 7.85 -6.88 6.88
CA LEU A 65 7.14 -5.65 7.19
C LEU A 65 7.41 -5.20 8.63
N ILE A 66 7.23 -6.11 9.59
CA ILE A 66 7.48 -5.83 11.02
C ILE A 66 8.51 -6.82 11.54
N PRO A 67 9.81 -6.57 11.37
CA PRO A 67 10.84 -7.38 11.99
C PRO A 67 10.78 -7.29 13.52
N GLU A 68 11.28 -8.28 14.22
CA GLU A 68 11.25 -8.35 15.68
C GLU A 68 11.83 -7.10 16.36
N THR A 69 12.85 -6.51 15.73
CA THR A 69 13.48 -5.27 16.22
C THR A 69 12.58 -4.04 16.15
N SER A 70 11.53 -4.07 15.31
CA SER A 70 10.61 -2.95 15.09
C SER A 70 9.28 -3.11 15.83
N GLN A 71 9.02 -4.25 16.48
CA GLN A 71 7.77 -4.49 17.19
C GLN A 71 7.45 -3.45 18.27
N ALA A 72 8.47 -2.93 18.92
CA ALA A 72 8.30 -1.91 19.97
C ALA A 72 7.73 -0.57 19.43
N CYS A 73 7.75 -0.35 18.11
CA CYS A 73 7.18 0.84 17.47
C CYS A 73 5.67 0.71 17.20
N TYR A 74 5.10 -0.49 17.42
CA TYR A 74 3.69 -0.77 17.17
C TYR A 74 2.93 -0.87 18.49
N SER A 75 1.76 -0.25 18.56
CA SER A 75 0.84 -0.42 19.70
C SER A 75 0.04 -1.72 19.61
N GLU A 76 -0.15 -2.23 18.39
CA GLU A 76 -0.86 -3.45 18.07
C GLU A 76 0.05 -4.68 18.19
N LYS A 77 -0.54 -5.85 18.51
CA LYS A 77 0.19 -7.11 18.46
C LYS A 77 0.26 -7.62 17.02
N PRO A 78 1.45 -7.89 16.45
CA PRO A 78 1.54 -8.45 15.11
C PRO A 78 0.99 -9.88 15.03
N ILE A 79 0.15 -10.14 14.03
CA ILE A 79 -0.24 -11.47 13.56
C ILE A 79 0.57 -11.75 12.31
N TYR A 80 1.56 -12.64 12.40
CA TYR A 80 2.46 -12.94 11.29
C TYR A 80 1.88 -13.96 10.33
N LEU A 81 1.70 -13.54 9.07
CA LEU A 81 1.48 -14.46 7.97
C LEU A 81 2.83 -15.09 7.53
N PRO A 82 2.82 -16.35 7.03
CA PRO A 82 4.05 -17.10 6.81
C PRO A 82 4.93 -16.57 5.66
N HIS A 83 4.36 -15.91 4.66
CA HIS A 83 5.07 -15.50 3.46
C HIS A 83 5.00 -13.99 3.21
N HIS A 84 3.79 -13.45 3.14
CA HIS A 84 3.54 -12.04 2.84
C HIS A 84 2.27 -11.56 3.53
N TYR A 85 2.27 -10.31 4.03
CA TYR A 85 1.12 -9.76 4.75
C TYR A 85 -0.08 -9.42 3.85
N GLN A 86 0.17 -9.18 2.54
CA GLN A 86 -0.89 -8.94 1.58
C GLN A 86 -1.43 -10.27 1.04
N ALA A 87 -2.73 -10.49 1.21
CA ALA A 87 -3.40 -11.59 0.55
C ALA A 87 -3.53 -11.28 -0.95
N GLN A 88 -2.83 -12.06 -1.77
CA GLN A 88 -2.85 -11.98 -3.23
C GLN A 88 -3.44 -13.27 -3.80
N ASP A 89 -4.29 -13.13 -4.82
CA ASP A 89 -4.73 -14.30 -5.59
C ASP A 89 -3.64 -14.66 -6.60
N ASN A 90 -2.90 -15.74 -6.34
CA ASN A 90 -1.88 -16.26 -7.24
C ASN A 90 -2.46 -17.04 -8.44
N GLY A 91 -3.76 -17.22 -8.49
CA GLY A 91 -4.48 -17.82 -9.62
C GLY A 91 -4.97 -16.80 -10.67
N LEU A 92 -4.72 -15.49 -10.46
CA LEU A 92 -5.09 -14.47 -11.45
C LEU A 92 -4.41 -14.74 -12.79
N PRO A 93 -5.16 -14.79 -13.90
CA PRO A 93 -4.59 -15.02 -15.21
C PRO A 93 -3.72 -13.83 -15.62
N ILE A 94 -2.49 -14.11 -16.02
CA ILE A 94 -1.63 -13.13 -16.67
C ILE A 94 -2.02 -13.09 -18.15
N ASP A 95 -2.19 -11.88 -18.71
CA ASP A 95 -2.48 -11.72 -20.14
C ASP A 95 -1.41 -12.45 -20.97
N ALA A 96 -1.87 -13.35 -21.84
CA ALA A 96 -0.98 -14.07 -22.74
C ALA A 96 -0.35 -13.17 -23.80
N THR A 97 -0.92 -11.99 -24.05
CA THR A 97 -0.42 -11.02 -25.02
C THR A 97 0.56 -10.07 -24.33
N VAL A 98 1.85 -10.27 -24.57
CA VAL A 98 2.89 -9.35 -24.14
C VAL A 98 3.11 -8.31 -25.26
N PRO A 99 2.74 -7.02 -25.05
CA PRO A 99 2.96 -6.01 -26.06
C PRO A 99 4.46 -5.80 -26.30
N THR A 100 4.86 -5.58 -27.55
CA THR A 100 6.25 -5.28 -27.88
C THR A 100 6.67 -3.91 -27.35
N ARG A 101 7.96 -3.71 -27.16
CA ARG A 101 8.53 -2.41 -26.74
C ARG A 101 8.12 -1.28 -27.68
N THR A 102 8.11 -1.55 -28.98
CA THR A 102 7.73 -0.59 -30.04
C THR A 102 6.28 -0.14 -29.90
N VAL A 103 5.35 -1.07 -29.68
CA VAL A 103 3.92 -0.77 -29.45
C VAL A 103 3.73 0.12 -28.22
N LEU A 104 4.60 -0.05 -27.20
CA LEU A 104 4.60 0.76 -25.98
C LEU A 104 5.41 2.04 -26.09
N GLY A 105 5.89 2.42 -27.30
CA GLY A 105 6.68 3.63 -27.52
C GLY A 105 8.06 3.59 -26.86
N ARG A 106 8.62 2.41 -26.60
CA ARG A 106 9.93 2.23 -25.96
C ARG A 106 10.99 1.83 -26.97
N PRO A 107 12.26 2.17 -26.72
CA PRO A 107 13.35 1.74 -27.57
C PRO A 107 13.40 0.21 -27.63
N GLU A 108 13.68 -0.36 -28.81
CA GLU A 108 13.82 -1.81 -28.99
C GLU A 108 14.93 -2.38 -28.12
N ASN A 109 16.02 -1.65 -28.02
CA ASN A 109 17.18 -1.97 -27.21
C ASN A 109 17.33 -0.94 -26.08
N GLY A 110 18.08 -1.29 -25.06
CA GLY A 110 18.32 -0.42 -23.91
C GLY A 110 17.58 -0.85 -22.67
N PHE A 111 17.96 -0.27 -21.55
CA PHE A 111 17.37 -0.57 -20.25
C PHE A 111 16.17 0.36 -19.99
N VAL A 112 15.09 -0.21 -19.46
CA VAL A 112 13.90 0.56 -19.07
C VAL A 112 13.81 0.58 -17.55
N PHE A 113 14.14 1.72 -16.95
CA PHE A 113 13.80 1.98 -15.56
C PHE A 113 12.29 2.27 -15.47
N CYS A 114 11.65 1.82 -14.40
CA CYS A 114 10.20 1.94 -14.25
C CYS A 114 9.84 2.38 -12.83
N ALA A 115 9.06 3.46 -12.72
CA ALA A 115 8.48 3.93 -11.47
C ALA A 115 6.99 4.26 -11.70
N LEU A 116 6.10 3.30 -11.40
CA LEU A 116 4.65 3.41 -11.62
C LEU A 116 3.88 3.81 -10.34
N SER A 117 4.56 4.47 -9.41
CA SER A 117 3.92 5.09 -8.25
C SER A 117 3.33 6.45 -8.59
N ASN A 118 2.37 6.90 -7.78
CA ASN A 118 1.77 8.23 -7.92
C ASN A 118 2.83 9.33 -7.83
N SER A 119 2.68 10.38 -8.63
CA SER A 119 3.64 11.47 -8.77
C SER A 119 3.98 12.21 -7.48
N TYR A 120 3.04 12.31 -6.54
CA TYR A 120 3.29 12.96 -5.24
C TYR A 120 4.33 12.24 -4.38
N LYS A 121 4.70 11.01 -4.73
CA LYS A 121 5.77 10.23 -4.07
C LYS A 121 7.16 10.52 -4.64
N ILE A 122 7.24 11.24 -5.75
CA ILE A 122 8.51 11.57 -6.40
C ILE A 122 9.11 12.79 -5.69
N THR A 123 10.12 12.55 -4.88
CA THR A 123 10.87 13.63 -4.23
C THR A 123 12.02 14.12 -5.13
N PRO A 124 12.52 15.36 -4.93
CA PRO A 124 13.69 15.85 -5.67
C PRO A 124 14.92 14.92 -5.55
N ALA A 125 15.14 14.34 -4.38
CA ALA A 125 16.28 13.45 -4.14
C ALA A 125 16.18 12.14 -4.94
N GLU A 126 14.98 11.57 -5.04
CA GLU A 126 14.73 10.37 -5.87
C GLU A 126 14.87 10.69 -7.34
N PHE A 127 14.33 11.83 -7.78
CA PHE A 127 14.43 12.26 -9.17
C PHE A 127 15.90 12.49 -9.59
N ASP A 128 16.70 13.16 -8.75
CA ASP A 128 18.14 13.33 -8.98
C ASP A 128 18.88 11.99 -9.08
N LEU A 129 18.49 11.00 -8.26
CA LEU A 129 19.04 9.64 -8.34
C LEU A 129 18.71 9.00 -9.71
N TRP A 130 17.45 9.11 -10.15
CA TRP A 130 17.04 8.56 -11.45
C TRP A 130 17.74 9.22 -12.62
N MET A 131 17.96 10.54 -12.57
CA MET A 131 18.72 11.26 -13.59
C MET A 131 20.18 10.77 -13.67
N ARG A 132 20.80 10.52 -12.53
CA ARG A 132 22.16 9.92 -12.50
C ARG A 132 22.18 8.50 -13.07
N LEU A 133 21.15 7.70 -12.83
CA LEU A 133 21.03 6.37 -13.42
C LEU A 133 20.88 6.44 -14.94
N LEU A 134 20.03 7.34 -15.47
CA LEU A 134 19.88 7.54 -16.91
C LEU A 134 21.18 8.00 -17.57
N GLN A 135 21.96 8.85 -16.92
CA GLN A 135 23.26 9.28 -17.42
C GLN A 135 24.31 8.14 -17.41
N ALA A 136 24.24 7.25 -16.42
CA ALA A 136 25.21 6.14 -16.26
C ALA A 136 24.92 4.96 -17.20
N VAL A 137 23.68 4.80 -17.66
CA VAL A 137 23.25 3.66 -18.50
C VAL A 137 22.84 4.18 -19.87
N GLU A 138 23.77 4.13 -20.82
CA GLU A 138 23.54 4.60 -22.19
C GLU A 138 22.35 3.91 -22.85
N GLY A 139 21.51 4.70 -23.56
CA GLY A 139 20.30 4.23 -24.25
C GLY A 139 19.17 3.79 -23.31
N SER A 140 19.30 4.06 -22.01
CA SER A 140 18.21 3.80 -21.08
C SER A 140 17.11 4.85 -21.13
N VAL A 141 15.91 4.46 -20.69
CA VAL A 141 14.75 5.35 -20.56
C VAL A 141 14.12 5.17 -19.20
N LEU A 142 13.43 6.21 -18.71
CA LEU A 142 12.62 6.16 -17.50
C LEU A 142 11.14 6.16 -17.86
N TRP A 143 10.41 5.14 -17.42
CA TRP A 143 8.99 4.98 -17.61
C TRP A 143 8.24 5.34 -16.33
N LEU A 144 7.48 6.42 -16.39
CA LEU A 144 6.71 6.94 -15.26
C LEU A 144 5.21 6.76 -15.48
N LEU A 145 4.45 6.74 -14.39
CA LEU A 145 3.00 6.83 -14.45
C LEU A 145 2.60 8.26 -14.87
N GLN A 146 1.81 8.37 -15.94
CA GLN A 146 1.19 9.63 -16.29
C GLN A 146 -0.05 9.85 -15.43
N ASP A 147 0.11 10.58 -14.36
CA ASP A 147 -0.94 10.84 -13.38
C ASP A 147 -1.90 11.96 -13.87
N ASN A 148 -1.33 13.12 -14.23
CA ASN A 148 -2.11 14.24 -14.75
C ASN A 148 -1.28 15.16 -15.66
N VAL A 149 -1.96 16.11 -16.33
CA VAL A 149 -1.34 17.01 -17.31
C VAL A 149 -0.27 17.93 -16.70
N LEU A 150 -0.44 18.34 -15.43
CA LEU A 150 0.53 19.21 -14.77
C LEU A 150 1.82 18.45 -14.43
N VAL A 151 1.71 17.21 -14.03
CA VAL A 151 2.87 16.34 -13.79
C VAL A 151 3.66 16.14 -15.07
N LEU A 152 2.99 15.85 -16.18
CA LEU A 152 3.63 15.67 -17.48
C LEU A 152 4.41 16.94 -17.93
N LYS A 153 3.94 18.11 -17.54
CA LYS A 153 4.59 19.38 -17.89
C LYS A 153 5.79 19.71 -17.01
N ASN A 154 5.79 19.23 -15.76
CA ASN A 154 6.77 19.62 -14.74
C ASN A 154 7.88 18.56 -14.52
N LEU A 155 7.70 17.34 -15.01
CA LEU A 155 8.72 16.28 -15.06
C LEU A 155 9.38 16.21 -16.43
#